data_b3e9b7b48a95e7c11f9c414cb61596d8
#
_entry.id   b3e9b7b48a95e7c11f9c414cb61596d8
#
_cell.length_a   1.000
_cell.length_b   1.000
_cell.length_c   1.000
_cell.angle_alpha   90.00
_cell.angle_beta   90.00
_cell.angle_gamma   90.00
#
_symmetry.space_group_name_H-M   'P 1'
#
loop_
_entity.id
_entity.type
_entity.pdbx_description
1 polymer ?
#
loop_
_entity_poly.entity_id
_entity_poly.type
_entity_poly.pdbx_seq_one_letter_code
_entity_poly.pdbx_strand_id
1 'polypeptide(L)'
;MAKFTKQAIVSGFLQILRTKSFDKITVKDICELCEINRNTFYYYFKDIYDVLDALFEIESRSVIEDVKEGASFYEEYARSAAIILNNREAVIHIYESKNGAVMRKYLDNVTSACVGRFVEEKAEGYSLSGLDLNFITSFYSNAIVGSTIKWIENGMKKYDKDIIKRISDSFEATIYDMIECCMQ
;
A
#
# COMPACT_ATOMS: atom_id res chain seq x y z
N MET A 1 -1.18 27.47 -7.58
CA MET A 1 -1.39 26.85 -8.92
C MET A 1 -0.55 25.59 -9.11
N ALA A 2 0.77 25.60 -8.93
CA ALA A 2 1.63 24.42 -9.19
C ALA A 2 1.22 23.11 -8.46
N LYS A 3 0.85 23.17 -7.17
CA LYS A 3 0.41 22.01 -6.39
C LYS A 3 -0.89 21.38 -6.93
N PHE A 4 -1.82 22.20 -7.39
CA PHE A 4 -3.09 21.72 -7.96
C PHE A 4 -2.88 20.98 -9.30
N THR A 5 -1.98 21.46 -10.15
CA THR A 5 -1.69 20.81 -11.43
C THR A 5 -1.02 19.45 -11.21
N LYS A 6 -0.06 19.34 -10.28
CA LYS A 6 0.57 18.05 -9.94
C LYS A 6 -0.47 17.04 -9.45
N GLN A 7 -1.35 17.45 -8.56
CA GLN A 7 -2.44 16.61 -8.06
C GLN A 7 -3.43 16.21 -9.16
N ALA A 8 -3.78 17.15 -10.05
CA ALA A 8 -4.67 16.85 -11.18
C ALA A 8 -4.08 15.79 -12.12
N ILE A 9 -2.77 15.85 -12.39
CA ILE A 9 -2.07 14.83 -13.20
C ILE A 9 -2.14 13.46 -12.53
N VAL A 10 -1.84 13.35 -11.22
CA VAL A 10 -1.89 12.07 -10.49
C VAL A 10 -3.32 11.52 -10.43
N SER A 11 -4.32 12.37 -10.18
CA SER A 11 -5.72 11.96 -10.16
C SER A 11 -6.21 11.50 -11.53
N GLY A 12 -5.85 12.22 -12.60
CA GLY A 12 -6.14 11.84 -13.97
C GLY A 12 -5.48 10.51 -14.35
N PHE A 13 -4.23 10.30 -13.94
CA PHE A 13 -3.53 9.03 -14.14
C PHE A 13 -4.25 7.87 -13.44
N LEU A 14 -4.68 8.03 -12.17
CA LEU A 14 -5.46 7.02 -11.47
C LEU A 14 -6.79 6.71 -12.18
N GLN A 15 -7.45 7.74 -12.71
CA GLN A 15 -8.69 7.56 -13.48
C GLN A 15 -8.44 6.72 -14.75
N ILE A 16 -7.34 6.96 -15.47
CA ILE A 16 -6.95 6.17 -16.65
C ILE A 16 -6.63 4.73 -16.24
N LEU A 17 -5.89 4.53 -15.14
CA LEU A 17 -5.56 3.21 -14.59
C LEU A 17 -6.78 2.35 -14.28
N ARG A 18 -7.92 2.93 -13.94
CA ARG A 18 -9.18 2.18 -13.71
C ARG A 18 -9.76 1.55 -14.98
N THR A 19 -9.35 2.00 -16.15
CA THR A 19 -9.92 1.56 -17.43
C THR A 19 -8.89 1.00 -18.42
N LYS A 20 -7.60 1.20 -18.15
CA LYS A 20 -6.52 0.89 -19.08
C LYS A 20 -5.33 0.27 -18.37
N SER A 21 -4.80 -0.83 -18.90
CA SER A 21 -3.57 -1.46 -18.38
C SER A 21 -2.42 -0.45 -18.35
N PHE A 22 -1.62 -0.48 -17.28
CA PHE A 22 -0.48 0.43 -17.06
C PHE A 22 0.47 0.47 -18.27
N ASP A 23 0.81 -0.68 -18.87
CA ASP A 23 1.70 -0.77 -20.03
C ASP A 23 1.19 -0.01 -21.28
N LYS A 24 -0.10 0.30 -21.34
CA LYS A 24 -0.74 1.00 -22.46
C LYS A 24 -0.97 2.48 -22.22
N ILE A 25 -0.71 2.97 -21.00
CA ILE A 25 -0.89 4.38 -20.66
C ILE A 25 0.26 5.19 -21.26
N THR A 26 -0.06 6.34 -21.82
CA THR A 26 0.91 7.26 -22.42
C THR A 26 0.79 8.66 -21.81
N VAL A 27 1.87 9.45 -21.91
CA VAL A 27 1.84 10.88 -21.54
C VAL A 27 0.75 11.64 -22.30
N LYS A 28 0.45 11.22 -23.54
CA LYS A 28 -0.62 11.82 -24.35
C LYS A 28 -1.99 11.61 -23.70
N ASP A 29 -2.29 10.39 -23.23
CA ASP A 29 -3.57 10.09 -22.56
C ASP A 29 -3.78 11.00 -21.32
N ILE A 30 -2.72 11.19 -20.53
CA ILE A 30 -2.77 12.04 -19.33
C ILE A 30 -2.95 13.51 -19.72
N CYS A 31 -2.20 14.00 -20.73
CA CYS A 31 -2.31 15.38 -21.18
C CYS A 31 -3.71 15.71 -21.72
N GLU A 32 -4.31 14.77 -22.48
CA GLU A 32 -5.66 14.94 -23.03
C GLU A 32 -6.71 14.95 -21.92
N LEU A 33 -6.62 14.05 -20.95
CA LEU A 33 -7.58 13.98 -19.85
C LEU A 33 -7.49 15.20 -18.92
N CYS A 34 -6.27 15.69 -18.65
CA CYS A 34 -6.02 16.81 -17.76
C CYS A 34 -6.07 18.18 -18.45
N GLU A 35 -6.33 18.21 -19.77
CA GLU A 35 -6.34 19.44 -20.60
C GLU A 35 -5.04 20.26 -20.47
N ILE A 36 -3.89 19.56 -20.43
CA ILE A 36 -2.56 20.18 -20.34
C ILE A 36 -1.72 19.83 -21.57
N ASN A 37 -0.72 20.66 -21.85
CA ASN A 37 0.26 20.34 -22.88
C ASN A 37 1.42 19.48 -22.31
N ARG A 38 2.22 18.87 -23.20
CA ARG A 38 3.35 18.01 -22.82
C ARG A 38 4.43 18.77 -22.01
N ASN A 39 4.66 20.05 -22.30
CA ASN A 39 5.65 20.85 -21.55
C ASN A 39 5.20 21.00 -20.09
N THR A 40 3.92 21.20 -19.85
CA THR A 40 3.34 21.24 -18.49
C THR A 40 3.50 19.88 -17.79
N PHE A 41 3.26 18.76 -18.50
CA PHE A 41 3.49 17.43 -17.93
C PHE A 41 4.98 17.25 -17.54
N TYR A 42 5.92 17.50 -18.46
CA TYR A 42 7.36 17.31 -18.23
C TYR A 42 7.96 18.31 -17.24
N TYR A 43 7.26 19.39 -16.91
CA TYR A 43 7.64 20.27 -15.80
C TYR A 43 7.47 19.59 -14.43
N TYR A 44 6.47 18.68 -14.28
CA TYR A 44 6.16 18.02 -13.01
C TYR A 44 6.67 16.59 -12.91
N PHE A 45 6.73 15.89 -14.02
CA PHE A 45 7.03 14.46 -14.06
C PHE A 45 7.91 14.12 -15.27
N LYS A 46 8.91 13.29 -15.02
CA LYS A 46 9.84 12.83 -16.04
C LYS A 46 9.16 11.88 -17.04
N ASP A 47 8.32 10.99 -16.55
CA ASP A 47 7.59 9.99 -17.31
C ASP A 47 6.40 9.45 -16.51
N ILE A 48 5.69 8.44 -17.04
CA ILE A 48 4.54 7.83 -16.38
C ILE A 48 4.90 7.04 -15.11
N TYR A 49 6.14 6.57 -14.98
CA TYR A 49 6.61 5.87 -13.78
C TYR A 49 6.79 6.84 -12.62
N ASP A 50 7.28 8.04 -12.89
CA ASP A 50 7.37 9.12 -11.91
C ASP A 50 5.98 9.55 -11.40
N VAL A 51 4.94 9.49 -12.27
CA VAL A 51 3.54 9.70 -11.85
C VAL A 51 3.05 8.54 -10.98
N LEU A 52 3.40 7.29 -11.31
CA LEU A 52 3.06 6.12 -10.49
C LEU A 52 3.71 6.17 -9.11
N ASP A 53 4.99 6.57 -9.03
CA ASP A 53 5.69 6.75 -7.76
C ASP A 53 5.02 7.83 -6.90
N ALA A 54 4.62 8.95 -7.52
CA ALA A 54 3.87 10.01 -6.83
C ALA A 54 2.47 9.56 -6.37
N LEU A 55 1.78 8.71 -7.14
CA LEU A 55 0.53 8.10 -6.72
C LEU A 55 0.74 7.23 -5.49
N PHE A 56 1.73 6.35 -5.50
CA PHE A 56 2.04 5.49 -4.36
C PHE A 56 2.47 6.29 -3.12
N GLU A 57 3.19 7.39 -3.30
CA GLU A 57 3.54 8.30 -2.19
C GLU A 57 2.29 8.90 -1.53
N ILE A 58 1.33 9.36 -2.33
CA ILE A 58 0.07 9.94 -1.84
C ILE A 58 -0.77 8.88 -1.12
N GLU A 59 -0.94 7.71 -1.73
CA GLU A 59 -1.72 6.60 -1.15
C GLU A 59 -1.06 6.07 0.14
N SER A 60 0.28 5.95 0.17
CA SER A 60 1.03 5.55 1.37
C SER A 60 0.80 6.51 2.53
N ARG A 61 0.86 7.81 2.28
CA ARG A 61 0.58 8.82 3.31
C ARG A 61 -0.83 8.67 3.88
N SER A 62 -1.83 8.52 3.01
CA SER A 62 -3.21 8.33 3.46
C SER A 62 -3.36 7.06 4.32
N VAL A 63 -2.69 5.97 3.96
CA VAL A 63 -2.75 4.74 4.77
C VAL A 63 -2.02 4.89 6.10
N ILE A 64 -0.84 5.51 6.11
CA ILE A 64 0.05 5.56 7.29
C ILE A 64 -0.35 6.69 8.26
N GLU A 65 -0.76 7.85 7.75
CA GLU A 65 -1.04 9.06 8.56
C GLU A 65 -2.50 9.13 9.05
N ASP A 66 -3.47 8.61 8.27
CA ASP A 66 -4.90 8.65 8.61
C ASP A 66 -5.33 7.56 9.61
N VAL A 67 -4.40 7.08 10.42
CA VAL A 67 -4.68 6.07 11.45
C VAL A 67 -5.44 6.71 12.59
N LYS A 68 -6.51 6.05 13.02
CA LYS A 68 -7.28 6.48 14.18
C LYS A 68 -6.54 6.12 15.46
N GLU A 69 -6.47 7.07 16.38
CA GLU A 69 -5.95 6.80 17.73
C GLU A 69 -6.77 5.70 18.40
N GLY A 70 -6.08 4.68 18.93
CA GLY A 70 -6.72 3.53 19.59
C GLY A 70 -7.37 2.51 18.66
N ALA A 71 -7.16 2.62 17.33
CA ALA A 71 -7.66 1.60 16.39
C ALA A 71 -6.96 0.26 16.62
N SER A 72 -7.74 -0.82 16.60
CA SER A 72 -7.21 -2.18 16.66
C SER A 72 -6.48 -2.57 15.36
N PHE A 73 -5.61 -3.56 15.45
CA PHE A 73 -4.93 -4.13 14.28
C PHE A 73 -5.93 -4.59 13.20
N TYR A 74 -7.05 -5.21 13.61
CA TYR A 74 -8.12 -5.60 12.69
C TYR A 74 -8.72 -4.42 11.94
N GLU A 75 -9.05 -3.33 12.65
CA GLU A 75 -9.68 -2.15 12.03
C GLU A 75 -8.75 -1.50 11.00
N GLU A 76 -7.47 -1.36 11.32
CA GLU A 76 -6.48 -0.79 10.41
C GLU A 76 -6.21 -1.68 9.20
N TYR A 77 -6.11 -2.99 9.39
CA TYR A 77 -5.95 -3.92 8.28
C TYR A 77 -7.19 -3.95 7.38
N ALA A 78 -8.40 -3.95 7.96
CA ALA A 78 -9.64 -3.89 7.21
C ALA A 78 -9.78 -2.57 6.42
N ARG A 79 -9.37 -1.43 7.01
CA ARG A 79 -9.34 -0.12 6.34
C ARG A 79 -8.39 -0.14 5.14
N SER A 80 -7.17 -0.62 5.33
CA SER A 80 -6.15 -0.71 4.27
C SER A 80 -6.61 -1.62 3.12
N ALA A 81 -7.21 -2.76 3.44
CA ALA A 81 -7.76 -3.66 2.44
C ALA A 81 -8.95 -3.06 1.67
N ALA A 82 -9.77 -2.24 2.33
CA ALA A 82 -10.86 -1.51 1.66
C ALA A 82 -10.35 -0.47 0.67
N ILE A 83 -9.24 0.24 0.97
CA ILE A 83 -8.59 1.18 0.04
C ILE A 83 -8.13 0.46 -1.23
N ILE A 84 -7.46 -0.69 -1.07
CA ILE A 84 -7.02 -1.53 -2.19
C ILE A 84 -8.23 -2.00 -3.02
N LEU A 85 -9.30 -2.45 -2.37
CA LEU A 85 -10.51 -2.92 -3.04
C LEU A 85 -11.22 -1.81 -3.82
N ASN A 86 -11.30 -0.60 -3.27
CA ASN A 86 -11.90 0.55 -3.93
C ASN A 86 -11.14 0.99 -5.21
N ASN A 87 -9.88 0.59 -5.33
CA ASN A 87 -9.04 0.83 -6.51
C ASN A 87 -8.72 -0.48 -7.28
N ARG A 88 -9.59 -1.49 -7.16
CA ARG A 88 -9.38 -2.86 -7.66
C ARG A 88 -8.84 -2.91 -9.10
N GLU A 89 -9.50 -2.23 -10.04
CA GLU A 89 -9.11 -2.24 -11.45
C GLU A 89 -7.71 -1.65 -11.66
N ALA A 90 -7.42 -0.53 -11.00
CA ALA A 90 -6.09 0.11 -11.07
C ALA A 90 -5.01 -0.80 -10.48
N VAL A 91 -5.28 -1.44 -9.34
CA VAL A 91 -4.37 -2.40 -8.67
C VAL A 91 -4.06 -3.57 -9.60
N ILE A 92 -5.07 -4.17 -10.21
CA ILE A 92 -4.90 -5.30 -11.15
C ILE A 92 -4.10 -4.84 -12.38
N HIS A 93 -4.43 -3.69 -12.97
CA HIS A 93 -3.74 -3.16 -14.15
C HIS A 93 -2.27 -2.83 -13.90
N ILE A 94 -1.89 -2.44 -12.68
CA ILE A 94 -0.48 -2.26 -12.29
C ILE A 94 0.18 -3.62 -12.06
N TYR A 95 -0.48 -4.52 -11.30
CA TYR A 95 0.08 -5.81 -10.93
C TYR A 95 0.36 -6.71 -12.15
N GLU A 96 -0.56 -6.76 -13.11
CA GLU A 96 -0.45 -7.55 -14.34
C GLU A 96 0.47 -6.91 -15.38
N SER A 97 0.98 -5.69 -15.16
CA SER A 97 1.92 -5.03 -16.06
C SER A 97 3.32 -5.65 -15.98
N LYS A 98 4.18 -5.30 -16.94
CA LYS A 98 5.60 -5.67 -16.93
C LYS A 98 6.34 -5.17 -15.67
N ASN A 99 5.78 -4.20 -14.98
CA ASN A 99 6.32 -3.59 -13.76
C ASN A 99 5.55 -3.98 -12.49
N GLY A 100 4.83 -5.10 -12.49
CA GLY A 100 4.04 -5.57 -11.34
C GLY A 100 4.81 -5.68 -10.01
N ALA A 101 6.15 -5.85 -10.08
CA ALA A 101 7.02 -5.84 -8.91
C ALA A 101 6.96 -4.52 -8.12
N VAL A 102 6.61 -3.40 -8.75
CA VAL A 102 6.45 -2.09 -8.09
C VAL A 102 5.28 -2.12 -7.10
N MET A 103 4.19 -2.82 -7.45
CA MET A 103 3.05 -3.03 -6.54
C MET A 103 3.47 -3.79 -5.28
N ARG A 104 4.29 -4.85 -5.42
CA ARG A 104 4.80 -5.59 -4.26
C ARG A 104 5.62 -4.68 -3.35
N LYS A 105 6.57 -3.91 -3.92
CA LYS A 105 7.38 -2.96 -3.15
C LYS A 105 6.53 -1.92 -2.41
N TYR A 106 5.48 -1.41 -3.06
CA TYR A 106 4.52 -0.50 -2.42
C TYR A 106 3.83 -1.17 -1.21
N LEU A 107 3.31 -2.39 -1.40
CA LEU A 107 2.65 -3.16 -0.33
C LEU A 107 3.63 -3.47 0.82
N ASP A 108 4.86 -3.89 0.53
CA ASP A 108 5.90 -4.16 1.53
C ASP A 108 6.16 -2.91 2.39
N ASN A 109 6.34 -1.74 1.76
CA ASN A 109 6.62 -0.49 2.47
C ASN A 109 5.46 -0.05 3.37
N VAL A 110 4.24 -0.02 2.84
CA VAL A 110 3.05 0.43 3.59
C VAL A 110 2.72 -0.54 4.72
N THR A 111 2.76 -1.85 4.44
CA THR A 111 2.45 -2.87 5.44
C THR A 111 3.49 -2.86 6.57
N SER A 112 4.79 -2.76 6.25
CA SER A 112 5.83 -2.69 7.27
C SER A 112 5.72 -1.46 8.16
N ALA A 113 5.35 -0.30 7.61
CA ALA A 113 5.12 0.90 8.40
C ALA A 113 3.91 0.75 9.36
N CYS A 114 2.80 0.16 8.87
CA CYS A 114 1.61 -0.06 9.69
C CYS A 114 1.84 -1.12 10.78
N VAL A 115 2.40 -2.28 10.41
CA VAL A 115 2.69 -3.38 11.35
C VAL A 115 3.73 -2.96 12.38
N GLY A 116 4.80 -2.26 11.95
CA GLY A 116 5.87 -1.79 12.83
C GLY A 116 5.35 -0.97 13.99
N ARG A 117 4.40 -0.07 13.74
CA ARG A 117 3.76 0.71 14.80
C ARG A 117 3.06 -0.17 15.84
N PHE A 118 2.29 -1.18 15.42
CA PHE A 118 1.64 -2.10 16.36
C PHE A 118 2.64 -2.97 17.11
N VAL A 119 3.73 -3.40 16.45
CA VAL A 119 4.81 -4.14 17.09
C VAL A 119 5.51 -3.28 18.15
N GLU A 120 5.82 -2.01 17.85
CA GLU A 120 6.42 -1.06 18.79
C GLU A 120 5.51 -0.81 20.00
N GLU A 121 4.19 -0.62 19.77
CA GLU A 121 3.20 -0.47 20.85
C GLU A 121 3.14 -1.70 21.77
N LYS A 122 3.09 -2.91 21.19
CA LYS A 122 3.05 -4.16 21.97
C LYS A 122 4.39 -4.46 22.68
N ALA A 123 5.48 -3.93 22.15
CA ALA A 123 6.83 -4.07 22.72
C ALA A 123 7.13 -3.05 23.84
N GLU A 124 6.22 -2.14 24.15
CA GLU A 124 6.41 -1.19 25.26
C GLU A 124 6.67 -1.93 26.58
N GLY A 125 7.76 -1.55 27.24
CA GLY A 125 8.20 -2.20 28.49
C GLY A 125 9.09 -3.43 28.33
N TYR A 126 9.31 -3.91 27.09
CA TYR A 126 10.24 -5.00 26.78
C TYR A 126 11.58 -4.44 26.28
N SER A 127 12.70 -5.10 26.61
CA SER A 127 14.05 -4.71 26.15
C SER A 127 14.39 -5.45 24.85
N LEU A 128 13.86 -4.98 23.71
CA LEU A 128 14.16 -5.52 22.39
C LEU A 128 15.21 -4.67 21.67
N SER A 129 16.10 -5.33 20.91
CA SER A 129 16.97 -4.64 19.98
C SER A 129 16.21 -4.16 18.74
N GLY A 130 16.78 -3.19 18.00
CA GLY A 130 16.22 -2.78 16.72
C GLY A 130 16.20 -3.93 15.69
N LEU A 131 17.09 -4.92 15.81
CA LEU A 131 17.09 -6.12 14.96
C LEU A 131 15.88 -7.00 15.26
N ASP A 132 15.54 -7.19 16.54
CA ASP A 132 14.39 -7.98 16.96
C ASP A 132 13.07 -7.34 16.52
N LEU A 133 12.93 -6.02 16.73
CA LEU A 133 11.76 -5.25 16.26
C LEU A 133 11.60 -5.37 14.74
N ASN A 134 12.69 -5.24 13.97
CA ASN A 134 12.67 -5.42 12.53
C ASN A 134 12.30 -6.85 12.12
N PHE A 135 12.80 -7.87 12.81
CA PHE A 135 12.46 -9.27 12.56
C PHE A 135 10.97 -9.52 12.76
N ILE A 136 10.42 -9.14 13.93
CA ILE A 136 9.01 -9.33 14.26
C ILE A 136 8.11 -8.59 13.24
N THR A 137 8.43 -7.32 12.96
CA THR A 137 7.71 -6.52 11.95
C THR A 137 7.72 -7.20 10.59
N SER A 138 8.88 -7.67 10.12
CA SER A 138 9.01 -8.33 8.83
C SER A 138 8.25 -9.64 8.76
N PHE A 139 8.24 -10.43 9.85
CA PHE A 139 7.51 -11.69 9.91
C PHE A 139 6.02 -11.51 9.65
N TYR A 140 5.38 -10.62 10.39
CA TYR A 140 3.94 -10.34 10.21
C TYR A 140 3.64 -9.62 8.90
N SER A 141 4.48 -8.66 8.49
CA SER A 141 4.32 -7.94 7.22
C SER A 141 4.36 -8.89 6.02
N ASN A 142 5.30 -9.84 6.00
CA ASN A 142 5.40 -10.83 4.93
C ASN A 142 4.16 -11.72 4.83
N ALA A 143 3.56 -12.11 5.96
CA ALA A 143 2.33 -12.89 5.96
C ALA A 143 1.15 -12.10 5.36
N ILE A 144 1.02 -10.81 5.71
CA ILE A 144 -0.02 -9.92 5.20
C ILE A 144 0.18 -9.63 3.71
N VAL A 145 1.39 -9.25 3.31
CA VAL A 145 1.72 -8.94 1.90
C VAL A 145 1.52 -10.18 1.04
N GLY A 146 1.99 -11.36 1.48
CA GLY A 146 1.78 -12.62 0.77
C GLY A 146 0.30 -12.94 0.57
N SER A 147 -0.53 -12.73 1.59
CA SER A 147 -1.98 -12.93 1.52
C SER A 147 -2.66 -11.91 0.59
N THR A 148 -2.22 -10.65 0.62
CA THR A 148 -2.73 -9.58 -0.24
C THR A 148 -2.37 -9.82 -1.70
N ILE A 149 -1.14 -10.20 -2.00
CA ILE A 149 -0.70 -10.57 -3.36
C ILE A 149 -1.54 -11.73 -3.89
N LYS A 150 -1.71 -12.78 -3.09
CA LYS A 150 -2.54 -13.94 -3.48
C LYS A 150 -4.00 -13.54 -3.75
N TRP A 151 -4.53 -12.59 -3.01
CA TRP A 151 -5.87 -12.04 -3.26
C TRP A 151 -5.92 -11.26 -4.57
N ILE A 152 -4.91 -10.43 -4.88
CA ILE A 152 -4.80 -9.72 -6.17
C ILE A 152 -4.71 -10.72 -7.33
N GLU A 153 -3.85 -11.73 -7.25
CA GLU A 153 -3.70 -12.81 -8.24
C GLU A 153 -5.02 -13.53 -8.55
N ASN A 154 -5.86 -13.72 -7.53
CA ASN A 154 -7.19 -14.29 -7.69
C ASN A 154 -8.25 -13.29 -8.18
N GLY A 155 -7.80 -12.11 -8.68
CA GLY A 155 -8.63 -11.08 -9.27
C GLY A 155 -9.49 -10.34 -8.26
N MET A 156 -9.14 -10.36 -6.99
CA MET A 156 -9.83 -9.64 -5.90
C MET A 156 -11.35 -9.89 -5.88
N LYS A 157 -11.78 -11.11 -6.33
CA LYS A 157 -13.20 -11.42 -6.59
C LYS A 157 -14.06 -11.44 -5.33
N LYS A 158 -13.47 -11.73 -4.18
CA LYS A 158 -14.16 -11.79 -2.89
C LYS A 158 -13.27 -11.14 -1.83
N TYR A 159 -13.84 -10.12 -1.18
CA TYR A 159 -13.24 -9.56 0.03
C TYR A 159 -13.50 -10.53 1.18
N ASP A 160 -12.49 -11.29 1.55
CA ASP A 160 -12.64 -12.29 2.60
C ASP A 160 -12.34 -11.67 3.96
N LYS A 161 -13.39 -11.14 4.58
CA LYS A 161 -13.32 -10.60 5.96
C LYS A 161 -12.82 -11.63 6.96
N ASP A 162 -13.04 -12.92 6.68
CA ASP A 162 -12.61 -14.01 7.56
C ASP A 162 -11.08 -14.16 7.51
N ILE A 163 -10.44 -13.92 6.36
CA ILE A 163 -8.97 -13.94 6.25
C ILE A 163 -8.36 -12.79 7.05
N ILE A 164 -8.89 -11.57 6.91
CA ILE A 164 -8.42 -10.40 7.67
C ILE A 164 -8.57 -10.67 9.17
N LYS A 165 -9.73 -11.17 9.57
CA LYS A 165 -9.97 -11.50 10.98
C LYS A 165 -9.00 -12.57 11.48
N ARG A 166 -8.79 -13.65 10.74
CA ARG A 166 -7.85 -14.72 11.11
C ARG A 166 -6.41 -14.23 11.24
N ILE A 167 -5.95 -13.38 10.32
CA ILE A 167 -4.60 -12.79 10.39
C ILE A 167 -4.50 -11.88 11.61
N SER A 168 -5.51 -11.06 11.87
CA SER A 168 -5.54 -10.16 13.04
C SER A 168 -5.61 -10.93 14.35
N ASP A 169 -6.46 -11.94 14.44
CA ASP A 169 -6.55 -12.81 15.63
C ASP A 169 -5.22 -13.55 15.87
N SER A 170 -4.54 -13.98 14.78
CA SER A 170 -3.23 -14.62 14.89
C SER A 170 -2.15 -13.66 15.37
N PHE A 171 -2.14 -12.41 14.89
CA PHE A 171 -1.24 -11.38 15.38
C PHE A 171 -1.42 -11.15 16.89
N GLU A 172 -2.66 -10.86 17.31
CA GLU A 172 -2.96 -10.59 18.73
C GLU A 172 -2.66 -11.79 19.63
N ALA A 173 -2.87 -13.02 19.15
CA ALA A 173 -2.63 -14.23 19.94
C ALA A 173 -1.14 -14.59 20.09
N THR A 174 -0.28 -14.17 19.15
CA THR A 174 1.11 -14.65 19.10
C THR A 174 2.16 -13.56 19.28
N ILE A 175 1.78 -12.29 19.30
CA ILE A 175 2.74 -11.17 19.32
C ILE A 175 3.59 -11.17 20.60
N TYR A 176 3.01 -11.44 21.76
CA TYR A 176 3.76 -11.43 23.03
C TYR A 176 4.71 -12.64 23.14
N ASP A 177 4.29 -13.83 22.69
CA ASP A 177 5.16 -15.01 22.63
C ASP A 177 6.36 -14.76 21.69
N MET A 178 6.13 -14.06 20.57
CA MET A 178 7.20 -13.68 19.64
C MET A 178 8.18 -12.68 20.28
N ILE A 179 7.68 -11.69 21.01
CA ILE A 179 8.48 -10.71 21.75
C ILE A 179 9.35 -11.42 22.79
N GLU A 180 8.77 -12.29 23.60
CA GLU A 180 9.48 -13.05 24.63
C GLU A 180 10.54 -14.00 24.05
N CYS A 181 10.25 -14.62 22.91
CA CYS A 181 11.20 -15.46 22.20
C CYS A 181 12.44 -14.70 21.72
N CYS A 182 12.30 -13.43 21.31
CA CYS A 182 13.41 -12.59 20.88
C CYS A 182 14.26 -12.06 22.04
N MET A 183 13.80 -12.14 23.29
CA MET A 183 14.56 -11.69 24.47
C MET A 183 15.49 -12.77 25.06
N GLN A 184 15.45 -14.01 24.53
CA GLN A 184 16.30 -15.11 24.99
C GLN A 184 17.64 -15.13 24.25
#